data_c8d06543743c35cdf0ac8cc24eeb6343
#
_entry.id   c8d06543743c35cdf0ac8cc24eeb6343
#
_cell.length_a   1.000
_cell.length_b   1.000
_cell.length_c   1.000
_cell.angle_alpha   90.00
_cell.angle_beta   90.00
_cell.angle_gamma   90.00
#
_symmetry.space_group_name_H-M   'P 1'
#
loop_
_entity.id
_entity.type
_entity.pdbx_description
1 polymer ?
#
loop_
_entity_poly.entity_id
_entity_poly.type
_entity_poly.pdbx_seq_one_letter_code
_entity_poly.pdbx_strand_id
1 'polypeptide(L)'
;MAYKDGEVAIVQVDPFNKVSGMLFPFMLRRMLEFAQTHIPEMNPEAQVRDHAMRACGGDKNLLLLAFLAPDGRLIGHAVSVIQEDYGRRWLFVTQCKVDEPGGDVVGRAIQMGKDFAKARGATMLIHATK
;
A
#
# COMPACT_ATOMS: atom_id res chain seq x y z
N MET A 1 -6.61 -17.83 -10.69
CA MET A 1 -5.39 -18.62 -10.40
C MET A 1 -4.92 -18.32 -9.00
N ALA A 2 -4.51 -19.32 -8.25
CA ALA A 2 -3.98 -19.14 -6.90
C ALA A 2 -2.47 -19.30 -6.89
N TYR A 3 -1.79 -18.46 -6.10
CA TYR A 3 -0.34 -18.54 -5.91
C TYR A 3 -0.01 -19.25 -4.62
N LYS A 4 1.13 -19.90 -4.60
CA LYS A 4 1.65 -20.55 -3.38
C LYS A 4 2.31 -19.49 -2.49
N ASP A 5 2.52 -19.86 -1.23
CA ASP A 5 3.25 -19.02 -0.28
C ASP A 5 4.63 -18.66 -0.84
N GLY A 6 4.98 -17.40 -0.73
CA GLY A 6 6.26 -16.88 -1.20
C GLY A 6 6.37 -16.59 -2.69
N GLU A 7 5.39 -16.99 -3.52
CA GLU A 7 5.46 -16.74 -4.96
C GLU A 7 5.19 -15.29 -5.34
N VAL A 8 4.33 -14.60 -4.60
CA VAL A 8 4.02 -13.20 -4.88
C VAL A 8 5.05 -12.31 -4.20
N ALA A 9 5.73 -11.49 -4.98
CA ALA A 9 6.71 -10.55 -4.46
C ALA A 9 6.01 -9.30 -3.93
N ILE A 10 6.53 -8.75 -2.83
CA ILE A 10 6.10 -7.47 -2.29
C ILE A 10 7.22 -6.47 -2.49
N VAL A 11 6.92 -5.37 -3.18
CA VAL A 11 7.88 -4.32 -3.46
C VAL A 11 7.40 -3.03 -2.82
N GLN A 12 8.24 -2.41 -2.00
CA GLN A 12 7.98 -1.06 -1.51
C GLN A 12 8.24 -0.07 -2.63
N VAL A 13 7.23 0.68 -3.03
CA VAL A 13 7.31 1.59 -4.16
C VAL A 13 7.77 2.96 -3.66
N ASP A 14 8.90 3.40 -4.22
CA ASP A 14 9.47 4.73 -3.96
C ASP A 14 9.71 5.39 -5.32
N PRO A 15 9.05 6.54 -5.61
CA PRO A 15 9.20 7.18 -6.91
C PRO A 15 10.63 7.62 -7.24
N PHE A 16 11.48 7.74 -6.23
CA PHE A 16 12.89 8.11 -6.42
C PHE A 16 13.81 6.91 -6.64
N ASN A 17 13.32 5.70 -6.43
CA ASN A 17 14.08 4.49 -6.67
C ASN A 17 13.98 4.11 -8.15
N LYS A 18 15.11 3.78 -8.79
CA LYS A 18 15.13 3.49 -10.23
C LYS A 18 14.28 2.28 -10.61
N VAL A 19 14.24 1.27 -9.74
CA VAL A 19 13.51 0.03 -10.03
C VAL A 19 12.07 0.13 -9.56
N SER A 20 11.84 0.36 -8.26
CA SER A 20 10.48 0.41 -7.73
C SER A 20 9.70 1.62 -8.23
N GLY A 21 10.39 2.71 -8.54
CA GLY A 21 9.75 3.91 -9.09
C GLY A 21 9.06 3.68 -10.43
N MET A 22 9.47 2.66 -11.19
CA MET A 22 8.79 2.29 -12.43
C MET A 22 7.37 1.80 -12.18
N LEU A 23 7.07 1.32 -10.99
CA LEU A 23 5.73 0.86 -10.61
C LEU A 23 4.82 2.00 -10.18
N PHE A 24 5.36 3.18 -9.89
CA PHE A 24 4.62 4.27 -9.29
C PHE A 24 3.39 4.71 -10.12
N PRO A 25 3.50 4.94 -11.44
CA PRO A 25 2.31 5.31 -12.23
C PRO A 25 1.22 4.23 -12.20
N PHE A 26 1.61 2.97 -12.21
CA PHE A 26 0.65 1.86 -12.17
C PHE A 26 -0.01 1.76 -10.78
N MET A 27 0.74 2.02 -9.73
CA MET A 27 0.20 2.11 -8.37
C MET A 27 -0.86 3.21 -8.27
N LEU A 28 -0.58 4.39 -8.80
CA LEU A 28 -1.53 5.51 -8.77
C LEU A 28 -2.83 5.15 -9.48
N ARG A 29 -2.73 4.47 -10.61
CA ARG A 29 -3.92 4.02 -11.35
C ARG A 29 -4.75 3.05 -10.52
N ARG A 30 -4.11 2.07 -9.89
CA ARG A 30 -4.79 1.10 -9.04
C ARG A 30 -5.44 1.77 -7.83
N MET A 31 -4.74 2.71 -7.22
CA MET A 31 -5.26 3.47 -6.08
C MET A 31 -6.52 4.25 -6.46
N LEU A 32 -6.52 4.85 -7.65
CA LEU A 32 -7.68 5.58 -8.16
C LEU A 32 -8.86 4.63 -8.40
N GLU A 33 -8.63 3.50 -9.06
CA GLU A 33 -9.67 2.50 -9.31
C GLU A 33 -10.27 1.99 -7.99
N PHE A 34 -9.43 1.70 -7.01
CA PHE A 34 -9.86 1.26 -5.69
C PHE A 34 -10.76 2.30 -5.03
N ALA A 35 -10.32 3.56 -5.01
CA ALA A 35 -11.07 4.63 -4.38
C ALA A 35 -12.40 4.89 -5.09
N GLN A 36 -12.42 4.86 -6.42
CA GLN A 36 -13.64 5.03 -7.20
C GLN A 36 -14.65 3.91 -6.93
N THR A 37 -14.17 2.71 -6.70
CA THR A 37 -15.02 1.53 -6.48
C THR A 37 -15.55 1.47 -5.04
N HIS A 38 -14.69 1.73 -4.05
CA HIS A 38 -15.00 1.45 -2.65
C HIS A 38 -15.35 2.67 -1.82
N ILE A 39 -14.84 3.84 -2.17
CA ILE A 39 -15.04 5.09 -1.44
C ILE A 39 -15.28 6.27 -2.37
N PRO A 40 -16.25 6.16 -3.32
CA PRO A 40 -16.45 7.20 -4.34
C PRO A 40 -16.89 8.54 -3.76
N GLU A 41 -17.50 8.56 -2.58
CA GLU A 41 -17.95 9.78 -1.90
C GLU A 41 -16.83 10.63 -1.33
N MET A 42 -15.61 10.10 -1.25
CA MET A 42 -14.48 10.79 -0.63
C MET A 42 -13.53 11.42 -1.65
N ASN A 43 -14.01 11.83 -2.81
CA ASN A 43 -13.22 12.45 -3.87
C ASN A 43 -11.96 11.64 -4.21
N PRO A 44 -12.10 10.52 -4.95
CA PRO A 44 -10.99 9.61 -5.24
C PRO A 44 -9.78 10.28 -5.89
N GLU A 45 -10.01 11.21 -6.81
CA GLU A 45 -8.91 11.90 -7.50
C GLU A 45 -8.08 12.75 -6.54
N ALA A 46 -8.73 13.44 -5.61
CA ALA A 46 -8.05 14.25 -4.62
C ALA A 46 -7.23 13.39 -3.67
N GLN A 47 -7.76 12.22 -3.27
CA GLN A 47 -7.01 11.29 -2.42
C GLN A 47 -5.74 10.80 -3.11
N VAL A 48 -5.86 10.35 -4.35
CA VAL A 48 -4.70 9.84 -5.10
C VAL A 48 -3.69 10.95 -5.34
N ARG A 49 -4.15 12.16 -5.65
CA ARG A 49 -3.26 13.33 -5.82
C ARG A 49 -2.50 13.63 -4.53
N ASP A 50 -3.17 13.59 -3.38
CA ASP A 50 -2.53 13.80 -2.08
C ASP A 50 -1.43 12.77 -1.84
N HIS A 51 -1.73 11.49 -2.05
CA HIS A 51 -0.74 10.41 -1.88
C HIS A 51 0.42 10.57 -2.85
N ALA A 52 0.14 10.94 -4.10
CA ALA A 52 1.19 11.16 -5.10
C ALA A 52 2.12 12.31 -4.69
N MET A 53 1.55 13.41 -4.22
CA MET A 53 2.32 14.56 -3.77
C MET A 53 3.17 14.22 -2.55
N ARG A 54 2.63 13.47 -1.60
CA ARG A 54 3.36 13.02 -0.42
C ARG A 54 4.53 12.11 -0.81
N ALA A 55 4.29 11.14 -1.69
CA ALA A 55 5.34 10.24 -2.17
C ALA A 55 6.45 11.00 -2.89
N CYS A 56 6.11 11.91 -3.79
CA CYS A 56 7.06 12.72 -4.53
C CYS A 56 7.77 13.75 -3.63
N GLY A 57 7.17 14.12 -2.52
CA GLY A 57 7.80 14.96 -1.51
C GLY A 57 8.70 14.21 -0.54
N GLY A 58 8.83 12.91 -0.69
CA GLY A 58 9.66 12.09 0.20
C GLY A 58 9.06 11.88 1.58
N ASP A 59 7.73 11.85 1.68
CA ASP A 59 7.03 11.62 2.96
C ASP A 59 7.35 10.23 3.49
N LYS A 60 8.05 10.18 4.62
CA LYS A 60 8.47 8.92 5.25
C LYS A 60 7.34 8.24 6.02
N ASN A 61 6.17 8.86 6.12
CA ASN A 61 5.01 8.33 6.82
C ASN A 61 4.00 7.66 5.87
N LEU A 62 4.37 7.50 4.60
CA LEU A 62 3.56 6.85 3.59
C LEU A 62 4.23 5.56 3.16
N LEU A 63 3.49 4.45 3.19
CA LEU A 63 3.98 3.14 2.75
C LEU A 63 3.14 2.68 1.56
N LEU A 64 3.79 2.52 0.42
CA LEU A 64 3.19 1.99 -0.80
C LEU A 64 3.78 0.62 -1.10
N LEU A 65 2.95 -0.40 -1.11
CA LEU A 65 3.36 -1.77 -1.42
C LEU A 65 2.69 -2.24 -2.71
N ALA A 66 3.49 -2.78 -3.61
CA ALA A 66 3.02 -3.43 -4.83
C ALA A 66 3.18 -4.94 -4.69
N PHE A 67 2.18 -5.70 -5.12
CA PHE A 67 2.23 -7.15 -5.11
C PHE A 67 2.39 -7.63 -6.56
N LEU A 68 3.49 -8.34 -6.80
CA LEU A 68 3.87 -8.78 -8.14
C LEU A 68 3.79 -10.31 -8.25
N ALA A 69 3.11 -10.78 -9.29
CA ALA A 69 3.13 -12.18 -9.66
C ALA A 69 4.54 -12.60 -10.12
N PRO A 70 4.84 -13.92 -10.17
CA PRO A 70 6.15 -14.38 -10.63
C PRO A 70 6.55 -13.90 -12.01
N ASP A 71 5.59 -13.61 -12.89
CA ASP A 71 5.84 -13.07 -14.24
C ASP A 71 6.00 -11.54 -14.26
N GLY A 72 5.95 -10.89 -13.12
CA GLY A 72 6.11 -9.44 -12.99
C GLY A 72 4.84 -8.62 -13.08
N ARG A 73 3.67 -9.26 -13.31
CA ARG A 73 2.41 -8.52 -13.35
C ARG A 73 2.03 -7.97 -11.99
N LEU A 74 1.53 -6.74 -11.97
CA LEU A 74 1.02 -6.11 -10.75
C LEU A 74 -0.38 -6.67 -10.47
N ILE A 75 -0.51 -7.45 -9.40
CA ILE A 75 -1.75 -8.16 -9.05
C ILE A 75 -2.38 -7.67 -7.75
N GLY A 76 -1.80 -6.67 -7.14
CA GLY A 76 -2.35 -6.13 -5.91
C GLY A 76 -1.53 -4.97 -5.38
N HIS A 77 -2.06 -4.34 -4.35
CA HIS A 77 -1.38 -3.23 -3.70
C HIS A 77 -1.88 -3.03 -2.28
N ALA A 78 -1.09 -2.33 -1.49
CA ALA A 78 -1.49 -1.83 -0.18
C ALA A 78 -0.95 -0.43 0.02
N VAL A 79 -1.77 0.42 0.61
CA VAL A 79 -1.40 1.81 0.94
C VAL A 79 -1.65 2.02 2.41
N SER A 80 -0.64 2.52 3.11
CA SER A 80 -0.73 2.80 4.54
C SER A 80 -0.12 4.16 4.84
N VAL A 81 -0.67 4.86 5.81
CA VAL A 81 -0.18 6.16 6.24
C VAL A 81 -0.05 6.20 7.76
N ILE A 82 0.99 6.86 8.24
CA ILE A 82 1.13 7.14 9.66
C ILE A 82 0.44 8.46 9.96
N GLN A 83 -0.45 8.43 10.94
CA GLN A 83 -1.14 9.61 11.45
C GLN A 83 -0.89 9.74 12.94
N GLU A 84 -0.78 10.96 13.40
CA GLU A 84 -0.65 11.26 14.81
C GLU A 84 -1.98 11.77 15.34
N ASP A 85 -2.42 11.18 16.43
CA ASP A 85 -3.71 11.49 17.04
C ASP A 85 -3.61 11.37 18.56
N TYR A 86 -3.95 12.44 19.26
CA TYR A 86 -3.88 12.52 20.73
C TYR A 86 -2.51 12.08 21.29
N GLY A 87 -1.42 12.48 20.62
CA GLY A 87 -0.06 12.16 21.04
C GLY A 87 0.39 10.74 20.73
N ARG A 88 -0.43 9.97 20.02
CA ARG A 88 -0.07 8.63 19.56
C ARG A 88 0.07 8.59 18.06
N ARG A 89 0.95 7.72 17.58
CA ARG A 89 1.19 7.52 16.16
C ARG A 89 0.63 6.17 15.75
N TRP A 90 -0.16 6.18 14.69
CA TRP A 90 -0.82 4.98 14.18
C TRP A 90 -0.54 4.82 12.70
N LEU A 91 -0.30 3.57 12.26
CA LEU A 91 -0.27 3.24 10.84
C LEU A 91 -1.66 2.72 10.46
N PHE A 92 -2.32 3.45 9.57
CA PHE A 92 -3.62 3.07 9.03
C PHE A 92 -3.46 2.49 7.64
N VAL A 93 -4.05 1.33 7.39
CA VAL A 93 -4.14 0.77 6.05
C VAL A 93 -5.35 1.40 5.37
N THR A 94 -5.10 2.24 4.39
CA THR A 94 -6.16 2.95 3.67
C THR A 94 -6.67 2.18 2.47
N GLN A 95 -5.82 1.36 1.85
CA GLN A 95 -6.18 0.49 0.74
C GLN A 95 -5.41 -0.81 0.83
N CYS A 96 -6.10 -1.92 0.52
CA CYS A 96 -5.45 -3.21 0.34
C CYS A 96 -6.31 -4.04 -0.61
N LYS A 97 -5.73 -4.47 -1.71
CA LYS A 97 -6.43 -5.31 -2.69
C LYS A 97 -5.48 -6.32 -3.30
N VAL A 98 -5.94 -7.55 -3.42
CA VAL A 98 -5.27 -8.61 -4.16
C VAL A 98 -6.26 -9.14 -5.19
N ASP A 99 -5.88 -9.11 -6.47
CA ASP A 99 -6.76 -9.49 -7.58
C ASP A 99 -6.97 -11.00 -7.66
N GLU A 100 -5.95 -11.76 -7.20
CA GLU A 100 -5.93 -13.23 -7.25
C GLU A 100 -5.45 -13.76 -5.89
N PRO A 101 -5.87 -14.97 -5.47
CA PRO A 101 -5.37 -15.53 -4.21
C PRO A 101 -3.84 -15.59 -4.20
N GLY A 102 -3.23 -14.84 -3.32
CA GLY A 102 -1.79 -14.59 -3.28
C GLY A 102 -1.01 -15.39 -2.23
N GLY A 103 -1.55 -16.52 -1.77
CA GLY A 103 -0.89 -17.30 -0.73
C GLY A 103 -0.77 -16.49 0.55
N ASP A 104 0.46 -16.34 1.04
CA ASP A 104 0.77 -15.63 2.29
C ASP A 104 1.01 -14.12 2.10
N VAL A 105 0.70 -13.56 0.91
CA VAL A 105 1.09 -12.18 0.58
C VAL A 105 0.51 -11.15 1.56
N VAL A 106 -0.75 -11.31 1.97
CA VAL A 106 -1.39 -10.37 2.91
C VAL A 106 -0.71 -10.43 4.27
N GLY A 107 -0.41 -11.63 4.76
CA GLY A 107 0.31 -11.81 6.03
C GLY A 107 1.69 -11.16 6.00
N ARG A 108 2.43 -11.34 4.90
CA ARG A 108 3.75 -10.73 4.75
C ARG A 108 3.65 -9.20 4.64
N ALA A 109 2.64 -8.69 3.94
CA ALA A 109 2.39 -7.25 3.85
C ALA A 109 2.07 -6.65 5.22
N ILE A 110 1.26 -7.34 6.03
CA ILE A 110 0.98 -6.93 7.40
C ILE A 110 2.27 -6.85 8.21
N GLN A 111 3.14 -7.84 8.10
CA GLN A 111 4.42 -7.83 8.81
C GLN A 111 5.30 -6.67 8.37
N MET A 112 5.35 -6.38 7.07
CA MET A 112 6.08 -5.20 6.57
C MET A 112 5.50 -3.90 7.14
N GLY A 113 4.17 -3.81 7.23
CA GLY A 113 3.51 -2.66 7.86
C GLY A 113 3.87 -2.51 9.33
N LYS A 114 3.89 -3.59 10.07
CA LYS A 114 4.30 -3.58 11.48
C LYS A 114 5.74 -3.12 11.66
N ASP A 115 6.65 -3.62 10.83
CA ASP A 115 8.06 -3.23 10.87
C ASP A 115 8.24 -1.77 10.50
N PHE A 116 7.54 -1.31 9.48
CA PHE A 116 7.55 0.09 9.05
C PHE A 116 7.04 1.01 10.18
N ALA A 117 5.95 0.64 10.82
CA ALA A 117 5.38 1.39 11.94
C ALA A 117 6.33 1.44 13.12
N LYS A 118 6.88 0.29 13.50
CA LYS A 118 7.81 0.17 14.63
C LYS A 118 9.04 1.07 14.45
N ALA A 119 9.61 1.07 13.25
CA ALA A 119 10.77 1.90 12.92
C ALA A 119 10.48 3.41 13.07
N ARG A 120 9.21 3.80 13.04
CA ARG A 120 8.76 5.20 13.12
C ARG A 120 8.03 5.53 14.41
N GLY A 121 8.11 4.65 15.41
CA GLY A 121 7.45 4.86 16.70
C GLY A 121 5.93 4.84 16.61
N ALA A 122 5.37 4.08 15.68
CA ALA A 122 3.93 3.96 15.47
C ALA A 122 3.44 2.55 15.74
N THR A 123 2.14 2.41 15.96
CA THR A 123 1.46 1.13 16.10
C THR A 123 0.54 0.92 14.90
N MET A 124 0.58 -0.25 14.31
CA MET A 124 -0.30 -0.58 13.19
C MET A 124 -1.71 -0.88 13.67
N LEU A 125 -2.69 -0.21 13.09
CA LEU A 125 -4.10 -0.54 13.27
C LEU A 125 -4.57 -1.40 12.11
N ILE A 126 -5.09 -2.56 12.46
CA ILE A 126 -5.67 -3.49 11.49
C ILE A 126 -7.17 -3.50 11.71
N HIS A 127 -7.92 -2.99 10.73
CA HIS A 127 -9.36 -3.09 10.76
C HIS A 127 -9.79 -4.38 10.09
N ALA A 128 -10.57 -5.17 10.80
CA ALA A 128 -11.26 -6.29 10.18
C ALA A 128 -12.39 -5.70 9.34
N THR A 129 -12.15 -5.49 8.07
CA THR A 129 -13.20 -5.10 7.13
C THR A 129 -13.88 -6.35 6.61
N LYS A 130 -15.16 -6.29 6.60
CA LYS A 130 -15.95 -7.37 6.02
C LYS A 130 -15.99 -7.27 4.52
#